data_f628a0fcbf395a9772c8caf8edd1bd21
#
_entry.id   f628a0fcbf395a9772c8caf8edd1bd21
#
_cell.length_a   1.000
_cell.length_b   1.000
_cell.length_c   1.000
_cell.angle_alpha   90.00
_cell.angle_beta   90.00
_cell.angle_gamma   90.00
#
_symmetry.space_group_name_H-M   'P 1'
#
loop_
_entity.id
_entity.type
_entity.pdbx_description
1 polymer ?
#
loop_
_entity_poly.entity_id
_entity_poly.type
_entity_poly.pdbx_seq_one_letter_code
_entity_poly.pdbx_strand_id
1 'polypeptide(L)'
;MKTLTLSLKKQWFDKIKSGEKKEEYRECSEYWIRRFVKDFKTMSDFRFEMCFRGGEFLTDYLVSDVQDCLNCLEFDSLVFTLGYPKAGDTDRRLVFKNPKIRIGTGRPEWGAEPGKNYFVITWEE
;
A
#
# COMPACT_ATOMS: atom_id res chain seq x y z
N MET A 1 -8.58 13.14 12.13
CA MET A 1 -8.77 11.86 11.41
C MET A 1 -7.81 11.79 10.25
N LYS A 2 -7.10 10.68 10.11
CA LYS A 2 -6.09 10.51 9.07
C LYS A 2 -6.64 9.62 7.96
N THR A 3 -6.68 10.15 6.75
CA THR A 3 -7.25 9.48 5.58
C THR A 3 -6.16 9.14 4.57
N LEU A 4 -6.15 7.89 4.11
CA LEU A 4 -5.31 7.46 2.99
C LEU A 4 -6.14 7.50 1.72
N THR A 5 -5.67 8.23 0.71
CA THR A 5 -6.34 8.32 -0.59
C THR A 5 -5.45 7.73 -1.68
N LEU A 6 -5.98 6.78 -2.43
CA LEU A 6 -5.25 6.09 -3.50
C LEU A 6 -6.08 6.08 -4.76
N SER A 7 -5.45 6.46 -5.89
CA SER A 7 -6.11 6.39 -7.19
C SER A 7 -5.96 4.99 -7.80
N LEU A 8 -6.98 4.56 -8.54
CA LEU A 8 -7.02 3.24 -9.17
C LEU A 8 -7.38 3.35 -10.64
N LYS A 9 -6.90 2.38 -11.42
CA LYS A 9 -7.41 2.13 -12.75
C LYS A 9 -8.82 1.53 -12.65
N LYS A 10 -9.62 1.72 -13.69
CA LYS A 10 -11.02 1.29 -13.69
C LYS A 10 -11.20 -0.19 -13.38
N GLN A 11 -10.37 -1.05 -13.95
CA GLN A 11 -10.47 -2.50 -13.71
C GLN A 11 -10.35 -2.85 -12.23
N TRP A 12 -9.46 -2.22 -11.50
CA TRP A 12 -9.26 -2.49 -10.07
C TRP A 12 -10.31 -1.81 -9.20
N PHE A 13 -10.70 -0.60 -9.58
CA PHE A 13 -11.79 0.11 -8.91
C PHE A 13 -13.08 -0.71 -8.95
N ASP A 14 -13.44 -1.22 -10.11
CA ASP A 14 -14.64 -2.02 -10.27
C ASP A 14 -14.60 -3.32 -9.48
N LYS A 15 -13.45 -3.97 -9.41
CA LYS A 15 -13.27 -5.21 -8.64
C LYS A 15 -13.33 -4.99 -7.13
N ILE A 16 -12.82 -3.89 -6.65
CA ILE A 16 -12.94 -3.52 -5.24
C ILE A 16 -14.38 -3.15 -4.92
N LYS A 17 -15.03 -2.39 -5.79
CA LYS A 17 -16.43 -1.99 -5.61
C LYS A 17 -17.36 -3.20 -5.54
N SER A 18 -17.13 -4.23 -6.35
CA SER A 18 -17.92 -5.46 -6.35
C SER A 18 -17.65 -6.38 -5.18
N GLY A 19 -16.59 -6.14 -4.41
CA GLY A 19 -16.15 -7.01 -3.33
C GLY A 19 -15.28 -8.18 -3.76
N GLU A 20 -14.98 -8.30 -5.05
CA GLU A 20 -14.12 -9.36 -5.57
C GLU A 20 -12.67 -9.20 -5.12
N LYS A 21 -12.15 -7.95 -5.20
CA LYS A 21 -10.78 -7.65 -4.80
C LYS A 21 -10.77 -7.05 -3.40
N LYS A 22 -10.01 -7.68 -2.50
CA LYS A 22 -9.98 -7.31 -1.07
C LYS A 22 -8.62 -6.82 -0.57
N GLU A 23 -7.66 -6.71 -1.46
CA GLU A 23 -6.33 -6.17 -1.16
C GLU A 23 -5.89 -5.27 -2.29
N GLU A 24 -5.20 -4.18 -1.96
CA GLU A 24 -4.55 -3.34 -2.95
C GLU A 24 -3.04 -3.38 -2.71
N TYR A 25 -2.28 -3.26 -3.78
CA TYR A 25 -0.82 -3.39 -3.72
C TYR A 25 -0.15 -2.13 -4.22
N ARG A 26 0.92 -1.73 -3.51
CA ARG A 26 1.82 -0.67 -3.96
C ARG A 26 3.24 -1.19 -3.87
N GLU A 27 4.06 -0.82 -4.84
CA GLU A 27 5.44 -1.28 -4.88
C GLU A 27 6.23 -0.79 -3.68
N CYS A 28 7.19 -1.59 -3.23
CA CYS A 28 8.12 -1.19 -2.18
C CYS A 28 9.20 -0.29 -2.78
N SER A 29 8.78 0.85 -3.30
CA SER A 29 9.65 1.87 -3.88
C SER A 29 9.88 2.99 -2.87
N GLU A 30 10.89 3.82 -3.13
CA GLU A 30 11.16 4.98 -2.29
C GLU A 30 9.93 5.88 -2.13
N TYR A 31 9.19 6.09 -3.22
CA TYR A 31 7.97 6.90 -3.20
C TYR A 31 6.95 6.40 -2.17
N TRP A 32 6.64 5.10 -2.19
CA TRP A 32 5.65 4.53 -1.28
C TRP A 32 6.18 4.35 0.13
N ILE A 33 7.48 4.09 0.29
CA ILE A 33 8.13 4.04 1.60
C ILE A 33 7.96 5.39 2.32
N ARG A 34 8.21 6.49 1.61
CA ARG A 34 8.04 7.83 2.18
C ARG A 34 6.60 8.10 2.62
N ARG A 35 5.64 7.48 1.96
CA ARG A 35 4.23 7.68 2.27
C ARG A 35 3.71 6.77 3.38
N PHE A 36 4.26 5.57 3.51
CA PHE A 36 3.71 4.55 4.39
C PHE A 36 4.57 4.26 5.62
N VAL A 37 5.84 4.59 5.63
CA VAL A 37 6.73 4.26 6.75
C VAL A 37 6.85 5.46 7.68
N LYS A 38 6.53 5.20 8.96
CA LYS A 38 6.43 6.24 9.98
C LYS A 38 7.74 6.95 10.28
N ASP A 39 8.82 6.21 10.41
CA ASP A 39 10.12 6.73 10.85
C ASP A 39 11.12 6.89 9.70
N PHE A 40 10.61 7.05 8.48
CA PHE A 40 11.46 7.15 7.30
C PHE A 40 12.55 8.24 7.46
N LYS A 41 12.17 9.41 7.97
CA LYS A 41 13.10 10.55 8.10
C LYS A 41 14.19 10.33 9.13
N THR A 42 14.01 9.41 10.06
CA THR A 42 14.97 9.10 11.11
C THR A 42 15.72 7.79 10.87
N MET A 43 15.37 7.10 9.78
CA MET A 43 16.04 5.86 9.42
C MET A 43 17.48 6.15 9.00
N SER A 44 18.44 5.44 9.59
CA SER A 44 19.84 5.61 9.22
C SER A 44 20.08 5.13 7.77
N ASP A 45 21.07 5.71 7.11
CA ASP A 45 21.44 5.31 5.76
C ASP A 45 21.74 3.82 5.67
N PHE A 46 22.39 3.26 6.70
CA PHE A 46 22.69 1.83 6.75
C PHE A 46 21.41 0.98 6.76
N ARG A 47 20.44 1.34 7.60
CA ARG A 47 19.15 0.62 7.64
C ARG A 47 18.39 0.75 6.34
N PHE A 48 18.42 1.94 5.74
CA PHE A 48 17.80 2.17 4.44
C PHE A 48 18.43 1.27 3.38
N GLU A 49 19.76 1.23 3.31
CA GLU A 49 20.47 0.37 2.36
C GLU A 49 20.18 -1.10 2.58
N MET A 50 20.06 -1.54 3.84
CA MET A 50 19.71 -2.93 4.14
C MET A 50 18.30 -3.29 3.70
N CYS A 51 17.36 -2.35 3.81
CA CYS A 51 15.97 -2.58 3.45
C CYS A 51 15.71 -2.38 1.96
N PHE A 52 16.43 -1.46 1.32
CA PHE A 52 16.13 -1.01 -0.04
C PHE A 52 17.42 -0.87 -0.84
N ARG A 53 17.70 -1.83 -1.65
CA ARG A 53 18.90 -1.81 -2.49
C ARG A 53 18.53 -1.46 -3.91
N GLY A 54 19.15 -0.40 -4.46
CA GLY A 54 18.90 0.04 -5.82
C GLY A 54 17.47 0.50 -6.07
N GLY A 55 16.79 0.98 -5.03
CA GLY A 55 15.39 1.41 -5.13
C GLY A 55 14.38 0.28 -5.02
N GLU A 56 14.84 -0.96 -4.87
CA GLU A 56 13.99 -2.13 -4.69
C GLU A 56 14.10 -2.67 -3.28
N PHE A 57 13.02 -3.28 -2.82
CA PHE A 57 12.96 -3.91 -1.51
C PHE A 57 13.71 -5.25 -1.54
N LEU A 58 14.65 -5.45 -0.60
CA LEU A 58 15.36 -6.74 -0.47
C LEU A 58 14.45 -7.76 0.20
N THR A 59 13.74 -8.53 -0.62
CA THR A 59 12.55 -9.21 -0.16
C THR A 59 12.76 -10.63 0.32
N ASP A 60 13.64 -11.39 -0.30
CA ASP A 60 13.74 -12.82 -0.01
C ASP A 60 14.49 -13.11 1.29
N TYR A 61 15.22 -12.14 1.77
CA TYR A 61 16.18 -12.33 2.85
C TYR A 61 15.67 -11.82 4.20
N LEU A 62 14.82 -10.79 4.20
CA LEU A 62 14.55 -10.01 5.41
C LEU A 62 13.08 -9.61 5.62
N VAL A 63 12.12 -10.26 4.97
CA VAL A 63 10.72 -9.80 5.08
C VAL A 63 10.25 -9.72 6.53
N SER A 64 10.51 -10.74 7.33
CA SER A 64 10.11 -10.73 8.73
C SER A 64 10.91 -9.70 9.54
N ASP A 65 12.22 -9.62 9.32
CA ASP A 65 13.08 -8.68 10.02
C ASP A 65 12.77 -7.24 9.63
N VAL A 66 12.47 -7.03 8.35
CA VAL A 66 12.13 -5.71 7.83
C VAL A 66 10.79 -5.24 8.38
N GLN A 67 9.80 -6.12 8.50
CA GLN A 67 8.53 -5.76 9.12
C GLN A 67 8.71 -5.32 10.57
N ASP A 68 9.61 -5.96 11.31
CA ASP A 68 9.93 -5.57 12.67
C ASP A 68 10.65 -4.22 12.73
N CYS A 69 11.36 -3.85 11.67
CA CYS A 69 12.08 -2.58 11.57
C CYS A 69 11.25 -1.44 11.00
N LEU A 70 10.18 -1.75 10.25
CA LEU A 70 9.36 -0.76 9.57
C LEU A 70 8.03 -0.58 10.27
N ASN A 71 7.83 0.61 10.83
CA ASN A 71 6.55 0.99 11.40
C ASN A 71 5.74 1.71 10.33
N CYS A 72 4.71 1.05 9.82
CA CYS A 72 3.81 1.68 8.87
C CYS A 72 2.90 2.69 9.56
N LEU A 73 2.58 3.77 8.85
CA LEU A 73 1.62 4.75 9.33
C LEU A 73 0.25 4.12 9.50
N GLU A 74 -0.48 4.59 10.51
CA GLU A 74 -1.85 4.18 10.76
C GLU A 74 -2.81 5.23 10.19
N PHE A 75 -3.86 4.77 9.54
CA PHE A 75 -4.90 5.61 8.98
C PHE A 75 -6.27 5.20 9.54
N ASP A 76 -7.16 6.17 9.66
CA ASP A 76 -8.52 5.93 10.17
C ASP A 76 -9.47 5.53 9.05
N SER A 77 -9.26 6.07 7.85
CA SER A 77 -10.08 5.78 6.69
C SER A 77 -9.26 5.65 5.42
N LEU A 78 -9.83 4.97 4.44
CA LEU A 78 -9.23 4.72 3.14
C LEU A 78 -10.22 5.15 2.07
N VAL A 79 -9.75 5.96 1.12
CA VAL A 79 -10.54 6.37 -0.04
C VAL A 79 -9.84 5.90 -1.30
N PHE A 80 -10.52 5.08 -2.09
CA PHE A 80 -10.07 4.77 -3.44
C PHE A 80 -10.80 5.69 -4.42
N THR A 81 -10.06 6.24 -5.36
CA THR A 81 -10.63 7.09 -6.39
C THR A 81 -10.45 6.44 -7.77
N LEU A 82 -11.43 6.64 -8.64
CA LEU A 82 -11.30 6.29 -10.05
C LEU A 82 -10.60 7.45 -10.76
N GLY A 83 -9.30 7.31 -10.97
CA GLY A 83 -8.49 8.42 -11.47
C GLY A 83 -8.46 9.61 -10.50
N TYR A 84 -8.68 10.80 -11.02
CA TYR A 84 -8.65 12.05 -10.24
C TYR A 84 -10.02 12.76 -10.36
N PRO A 85 -11.03 12.28 -9.62
CA PRO A 85 -12.38 12.83 -9.73
C PRO A 85 -12.48 14.23 -9.12
N LYS A 86 -13.45 15.00 -9.59
CA LYS A 86 -13.74 16.33 -9.06
C LYS A 86 -14.32 16.21 -7.65
N ALA A 87 -14.15 17.26 -6.86
CA ALA A 87 -14.76 17.34 -5.55
C ALA A 87 -16.29 17.14 -5.66
N GLY A 88 -16.84 16.29 -4.80
CA GLY A 88 -18.27 15.99 -4.81
C GLY A 88 -18.69 14.84 -5.71
N ASP A 89 -17.80 14.31 -6.54
CA ASP A 89 -18.10 13.15 -7.37
C ASP A 89 -17.97 11.86 -6.52
N THR A 90 -19.09 11.47 -5.91
CA THR A 90 -19.11 10.31 -5.02
C THR A 90 -19.12 8.98 -5.77
N ASP A 91 -19.55 8.95 -7.03
CA ASP A 91 -19.61 7.72 -7.82
C ASP A 91 -18.22 7.20 -8.16
N ARG A 92 -17.23 8.07 -8.13
CA ARG A 92 -15.83 7.72 -8.41
C ARG A 92 -14.98 7.59 -7.17
N ARG A 93 -15.62 7.38 -6.01
CA ARG A 93 -14.94 7.19 -4.72
C ARG A 93 -15.52 5.99 -3.99
N LEU A 94 -14.63 5.23 -3.37
CA LEU A 94 -14.98 4.15 -2.45
C LEU A 94 -14.34 4.47 -1.11
N VAL A 95 -15.13 4.43 -0.04
CA VAL A 95 -14.66 4.79 1.31
C VAL A 95 -14.74 3.56 2.19
N PHE A 96 -13.63 3.23 2.84
CA PHE A 96 -13.52 2.11 3.76
C PHE A 96 -12.92 2.56 5.08
N LYS A 97 -12.99 1.69 6.09
CA LYS A 97 -12.53 1.99 7.44
C LYS A 97 -11.29 1.18 7.79
N ASN A 98 -10.52 1.72 8.70
CA ASN A 98 -9.41 1.03 9.37
C ASN A 98 -8.48 0.28 8.42
N PRO A 99 -7.88 0.95 7.43
CA PRO A 99 -6.93 0.28 6.57
C PRO A 99 -5.71 -0.18 7.36
N LYS A 100 -5.19 -1.35 6.97
CA LYS A 100 -3.96 -1.89 7.51
C LYS A 100 -2.96 -2.03 6.38
N ILE A 101 -1.70 -1.74 6.67
CA ILE A 101 -0.61 -1.83 5.70
C ILE A 101 0.41 -2.82 6.24
N ARG A 102 0.74 -3.82 5.44
CA ARG A 102 1.78 -4.79 5.74
C ARG A 102 2.65 -5.03 4.51
N ILE A 103 3.77 -5.68 4.68
CA ILE A 103 4.61 -6.10 3.57
C ILE A 103 4.42 -7.59 3.36
N GLY A 104 4.18 -7.97 2.11
CA GLY A 104 3.98 -9.36 1.77
C GLY A 104 3.70 -9.56 0.29
N THR A 105 3.49 -10.80 -0.09
CA THR A 105 3.10 -11.14 -1.45
C THR A 105 1.60 -10.91 -1.66
N GLY A 106 1.23 -10.61 -2.90
CA GLY A 106 -0.17 -10.40 -3.25
C GLY A 106 -0.71 -11.51 -4.14
N ARG A 107 -1.97 -11.38 -4.53
CA ARG A 107 -2.64 -12.33 -5.41
C ARG A 107 -2.52 -11.90 -6.87
N PRO A 108 -2.07 -12.81 -7.76
CA PRO A 108 -1.95 -12.47 -9.19
C PRO A 108 -3.27 -12.03 -9.82
N GLU A 109 -4.39 -12.62 -9.41
CA GLU A 109 -5.72 -12.25 -9.89
C GLU A 109 -6.12 -10.81 -9.54
N TRP A 110 -5.44 -10.21 -8.57
CA TRP A 110 -5.66 -8.83 -8.14
C TRP A 110 -4.54 -7.89 -8.57
N GLY A 111 -3.66 -8.33 -9.46
CA GLY A 111 -2.64 -7.50 -10.07
C GLY A 111 -1.24 -7.65 -9.52
N ALA A 112 -0.99 -8.56 -8.59
CA ALA A 112 0.34 -8.78 -8.05
C ALA A 112 1.15 -9.74 -8.92
N GLU A 113 2.45 -9.49 -9.04
CA GLU A 113 3.36 -10.45 -9.64
C GLU A 113 3.66 -11.58 -8.65
N PRO A 114 3.66 -12.86 -9.09
CA PRO A 114 3.99 -13.97 -8.20
C PRO A 114 5.38 -13.83 -7.58
N GLY A 115 5.46 -14.04 -6.27
CA GLY A 115 6.73 -14.02 -5.55
C GLY A 115 7.29 -12.65 -5.24
N LYS A 116 6.65 -11.58 -5.71
CA LYS A 116 7.08 -10.22 -5.44
C LYS A 116 6.42 -9.69 -4.17
N ASN A 117 7.18 -8.98 -3.35
CA ASN A 117 6.65 -8.33 -2.15
C ASN A 117 6.18 -6.92 -2.46
N TYR A 118 5.07 -6.55 -1.79
CA TYR A 118 4.41 -5.25 -1.93
C TYR A 118 4.06 -4.70 -0.56
N PHE A 119 3.74 -3.41 -0.51
CA PHE A 119 2.86 -2.91 0.54
C PHE A 119 1.46 -3.41 0.24
N VAL A 120 0.94 -4.25 1.12
CA VAL A 120 -0.40 -4.83 0.98
C VAL A 120 -1.34 -4.05 1.88
N ILE A 121 -2.37 -3.46 1.28
CA ILE A 121 -3.34 -2.63 1.99
C ILE A 121 -4.65 -3.41 2.07
N THR A 122 -5.13 -3.61 3.28
CA THR A 122 -6.43 -4.23 3.55
C THR A 122 -7.32 -3.24 4.29
N TRP A 123 -8.62 -3.50 4.36
CA TRP A 123 -9.59 -2.58 4.94
C TRP A 123 -10.80 -3.29 5.48
N GLU A 124 -11.62 -2.54 6.23
CA GLU A 124 -12.94 -2.96 6.71
C GLU A 124 -14.02 -2.23 5.91
N GLU A 125 -15.04 -2.94 5.58
CA GLU A 125 -16.21 -2.38 4.88
C GLU A 125 -17.16 -1.64 5.83
#